data_eb9c1d5b4ce99adcc0b76bf3b1ed0c05
#
_entry.id   eb9c1d5b4ce99adcc0b76bf3b1ed0c05
#
_cell.length_a   1.000
_cell.length_b   1.000
_cell.length_c   1.000
_cell.angle_alpha   90.00
_cell.angle_beta   90.00
_cell.angle_gamma   90.00
#
_symmetry.space_group_name_H-M   'P 1'
#
loop_
_entity.id
_entity.type
_entity.pdbx_description
1 polymer ?
#
loop_
_entity_poly.entity_id
_entity_poly.type
_entity_poly.pdbx_seq_one_letter_code
_entity_poly.pdbx_strand_id
1 'polypeptide(L)'
;MTYIRKQPGTTSRKRPRPIVIKVGGSLLQLKELRSELQKLLDSLARHQVVLLTGGGPAVKALRHLNALSEEIAHWHCIKLMGDLTRTLSETFPNSVAVYSWPEVEAAWEADRYPWFIVEPFLRADDKHADHLPHSWAVSSDSIAAQLAARHQAELLLVKACALPRRPVTATTLARRGVVATYFPKVVEKLTHWQVTNLPGGTLPEI
;
A
#
# COMPACT_ATOMS: atom_id res chain seq x y z
N MET A 1 -10.43 5.09 13.19
CA MET A 1 -11.76 5.12 12.54
C MET A 1 -11.60 4.64 11.12
N THR A 2 -12.28 3.58 10.76
CA THR A 2 -12.08 2.83 9.51
C THR A 2 -13.14 3.23 8.47
N TYR A 3 -12.77 3.34 7.22
CA TYR A 3 -13.69 3.59 6.11
C TYR A 3 -13.86 2.33 5.26
N ILE A 4 -15.10 1.88 5.09
CA ILE A 4 -15.45 0.65 4.33
C ILE A 4 -16.40 1.01 3.17
N ARG A 5 -16.07 0.56 1.95
CA ARG A 5 -17.03 0.43 0.85
C ARG A 5 -17.35 -1.06 0.67
N LYS A 6 -18.54 -1.49 1.10
CA LYS A 6 -19.09 -2.82 0.79
C LYS A 6 -19.93 -2.76 -0.48
N GLN A 7 -19.66 -3.65 -1.43
CA GLN A 7 -20.65 -4.02 -2.45
C GLN A 7 -21.28 -5.38 -2.05
N PRO A 8 -22.59 -5.59 -2.28
CA PRO A 8 -23.23 -6.86 -1.99
C PRO A 8 -22.80 -7.89 -3.03
N GLY A 9 -22.23 -8.99 -2.62
CA GLY A 9 -21.73 -10.05 -3.48
C GLY A 9 -21.86 -11.43 -2.86
N THR A 10 -22.51 -12.26 -3.56
CA THR A 10 -22.67 -13.72 -3.63
C THR A 10 -21.79 -14.59 -2.73
N THR A 11 -22.44 -15.44 -1.94
CA THR A 11 -21.90 -16.51 -1.10
C THR A 11 -21.33 -17.65 -1.93
N SER A 12 -20.02 -17.64 -2.17
CA SER A 12 -19.23 -18.82 -2.47
C SER A 12 -18.14 -18.90 -1.40
N ARG A 13 -17.86 -20.09 -0.84
CA ARG A 13 -16.71 -20.33 0.06
C ARG A 13 -15.39 -20.20 -0.70
N LYS A 14 -15.11 -19.04 -1.25
CA LYS A 14 -13.78 -18.70 -1.77
C LYS A 14 -12.87 -18.41 -0.57
N ARG A 15 -11.62 -18.86 -0.65
CA ARG A 15 -10.57 -18.41 0.30
C ARG A 15 -10.66 -16.87 0.43
N PRO A 16 -10.52 -16.32 1.64
CA PRO A 16 -10.53 -14.87 1.80
C PRO A 16 -9.50 -14.25 0.84
N ARG A 17 -9.86 -13.12 0.24
CA ARG A 17 -8.95 -12.42 -0.66
C ARG A 17 -7.73 -11.95 0.11
N PRO A 18 -6.53 -12.01 -0.47
CA PRO A 18 -5.35 -11.44 0.16
C PRO A 18 -5.51 -9.92 0.33
N ILE A 19 -4.79 -9.36 1.29
CA ILE A 19 -4.84 -7.93 1.61
C ILE A 19 -3.48 -7.31 1.29
N VAL A 20 -3.47 -6.32 0.39
CA VAL A 20 -2.31 -5.46 0.18
C VAL A 20 -2.33 -4.37 1.25
N ILE A 21 -1.34 -4.34 2.13
CA ILE A 21 -1.19 -3.35 3.19
C ILE A 21 -0.13 -2.33 2.76
N LYS A 22 -0.55 -1.09 2.55
CA LYS A 22 0.38 -0.01 2.27
C LYS A 22 0.69 0.76 3.54
N VAL A 23 1.91 0.64 4.03
CA VAL A 23 2.42 1.39 5.18
C VAL A 23 2.82 2.79 4.73
N GLY A 24 2.20 3.83 5.30
CA GLY A 24 2.48 5.23 4.96
C GLY A 24 3.94 5.61 5.22
N GLY A 25 4.61 6.22 4.24
CA GLY A 25 6.02 6.60 4.39
C GLY A 25 6.29 7.59 5.54
N SER A 26 5.31 8.40 5.95
CA SER A 26 5.44 9.25 7.13
C SER A 26 5.43 8.47 8.45
N LEU A 27 4.90 7.23 8.46
CA LEU A 27 4.92 6.35 9.61
C LEU A 27 6.33 5.87 9.96
N LEU A 28 7.25 5.88 8.98
CA LEU A 28 8.65 5.45 9.19
C LEU A 28 9.40 6.31 10.22
N GLN A 29 8.86 7.47 10.58
CA GLN A 29 9.39 8.35 11.60
C GLN A 29 8.83 8.06 13.02
N LEU A 30 7.83 7.18 13.13
CA LEU A 30 7.23 6.82 14.42
C LEU A 30 8.11 5.80 15.15
N LYS A 31 8.47 6.09 16.40
CA LYS A 31 9.21 5.16 17.26
C LYS A 31 8.43 3.86 17.51
N GLU A 32 7.11 3.97 17.60
CA GLU A 32 6.19 2.89 17.91
C GLU A 32 5.74 2.12 16.66
N LEU A 33 6.23 2.47 15.44
CA LEU A 33 5.78 1.84 14.19
C LEU A 33 5.81 0.32 14.27
N ARG A 34 6.90 -0.26 14.78
CA ARG A 34 7.06 -1.72 14.84
C ARG A 34 5.99 -2.36 15.71
N SER A 35 5.75 -1.86 16.90
CA SER A 35 4.75 -2.42 17.81
C SER A 35 3.32 -2.22 17.31
N GLU A 36 3.00 -1.07 16.74
CA GLU A 36 1.67 -0.79 16.20
C GLU A 36 1.38 -1.60 14.93
N LEU A 37 2.36 -1.75 14.05
CA LEU A 37 2.20 -2.58 12.86
C LEU A 37 2.10 -4.06 13.23
N GLN A 38 2.85 -4.53 14.24
CA GLN A 38 2.71 -5.90 14.73
C GLN A 38 1.30 -6.17 15.26
N LYS A 39 0.73 -5.27 16.07
CA LYS A 39 -0.67 -5.39 16.54
C LYS A 39 -1.66 -5.47 15.37
N LEU A 40 -1.44 -4.69 14.32
CA LEU A 40 -2.25 -4.76 13.11
C LEU A 40 -2.14 -6.13 12.45
N LEU A 41 -0.91 -6.64 12.25
CA LEU A 41 -0.68 -7.95 11.66
C LEU A 41 -1.29 -9.08 12.51
N ASP A 42 -1.16 -9.01 13.82
CA ASP A 42 -1.77 -9.98 14.75
C ASP A 42 -3.31 -9.99 14.62
N SER A 43 -3.93 -8.83 14.43
CA SER A 43 -5.38 -8.74 14.20
C SER A 43 -5.81 -9.33 12.84
N LEU A 44 -4.87 -9.44 11.90
CA LEU A 44 -5.05 -9.98 10.56
C LEU A 44 -4.47 -11.40 10.40
N ALA A 45 -4.13 -12.09 11.49
CA ALA A 45 -3.46 -13.40 11.46
C ALA A 45 -4.18 -14.49 10.66
N ARG A 46 -5.48 -14.33 10.39
CA ARG A 46 -6.27 -15.24 9.54
C ARG A 46 -6.27 -14.90 8.06
N HIS A 47 -5.61 -13.80 7.67
CA HIS A 47 -5.60 -13.28 6.31
C HIS A 47 -4.20 -13.42 5.70
N GLN A 48 -4.16 -13.71 4.42
CA GLN A 48 -2.95 -13.60 3.63
C GLN A 48 -2.69 -12.11 3.37
N VAL A 49 -1.60 -11.57 3.92
CA VAL A 49 -1.24 -10.16 3.77
C VAL A 49 0.04 -10.00 2.98
N VAL A 50 0.15 -8.93 2.22
CA VAL A 50 1.38 -8.49 1.57
C VAL A 50 1.60 -7.01 1.86
N LEU A 51 2.81 -6.64 2.28
CA LEU A 51 3.13 -5.29 2.72
C LEU A 51 3.99 -4.56 1.70
N LEU A 52 3.85 -3.26 1.64
CA LEU A 52 4.80 -2.35 0.99
C LEU A 52 4.80 -1.00 1.69
N THR A 53 5.88 -0.21 1.51
CA THR A 53 5.96 1.12 2.13
C THR A 53 5.78 2.24 1.12
N GLY A 54 5.43 3.43 1.62
CA GLY A 54 5.63 4.67 0.87
C GLY A 54 7.05 5.23 1.06
N GLY A 55 7.44 6.13 0.17
CA GLY A 55 8.81 6.70 0.17
C GLY A 55 9.10 7.73 1.27
N GLY A 56 8.09 8.21 2.00
CA GLY A 56 8.25 9.10 3.15
C GLY A 56 9.06 10.37 2.87
N PRO A 57 9.90 10.79 3.84
CA PRO A 57 10.73 11.98 3.70
C PRO A 57 11.73 11.90 2.54
N ALA A 58 12.26 10.72 2.22
CA ALA A 58 13.22 10.52 1.14
C ALA A 58 12.63 10.91 -0.22
N VAL A 59 11.41 10.45 -0.52
CA VAL A 59 10.70 10.83 -1.75
C VAL A 59 10.30 12.31 -1.73
N LYS A 60 9.94 12.87 -0.55
CA LYS A 60 9.69 14.32 -0.44
C LYS A 60 10.94 15.13 -0.80
N ALA A 61 12.11 14.74 -0.30
CA ALA A 61 13.37 15.41 -0.63
C ALA A 61 13.64 15.35 -2.15
N LEU A 62 13.43 14.19 -2.78
CA LEU A 62 13.61 14.04 -4.23
C LEU A 62 12.68 14.98 -5.04
N ARG A 63 11.45 15.19 -4.58
CA ARG A 63 10.49 16.13 -5.24
C ARG A 63 10.96 17.56 -5.31
N HIS A 64 11.86 17.99 -4.42
CA HIS A 64 12.42 19.34 -4.42
C HIS A 64 13.63 19.50 -5.36
N LEU A 65 14.08 18.40 -6.01
CA LEU A 65 15.15 18.47 -7.00
C LEU A 65 14.57 18.85 -8.37
N ASN A 66 14.56 20.15 -8.67
CA ASN A 66 13.98 20.70 -9.91
C ASN A 66 14.72 20.26 -11.20
N ALA A 67 15.85 19.57 -11.08
CA ALA A 67 16.66 19.10 -12.21
C ALA A 67 16.17 17.79 -12.84
N LEU A 68 15.17 17.13 -12.26
CA LEU A 68 14.69 15.82 -12.72
C LEU A 68 13.40 15.95 -13.53
N SER A 69 13.33 15.28 -14.68
CA SER A 69 12.03 15.08 -15.35
C SER A 69 11.12 14.18 -14.50
N GLU A 70 9.78 14.27 -14.71
CA GLU A 70 8.82 13.42 -13.99
C GLU A 70 9.11 11.93 -14.17
N GLU A 71 9.49 11.51 -15.35
CA GLU A 71 9.86 10.14 -15.69
C GLU A 71 11.06 9.65 -14.86
N ILE A 72 12.15 10.42 -14.82
CA ILE A 72 13.34 10.08 -14.04
C ILE A 72 13.01 10.07 -12.55
N ALA A 73 12.32 11.09 -12.08
CA ALA A 73 11.91 11.19 -10.67
C ALA A 73 11.00 10.05 -10.24
N HIS A 74 10.08 9.61 -11.10
CA HIS A 74 9.19 8.47 -10.86
C HIS A 74 9.98 7.22 -10.50
N TRP A 75 10.93 6.80 -11.36
CA TRP A 75 11.71 5.58 -11.13
C TRP A 75 12.65 5.67 -9.94
N HIS A 76 13.22 6.86 -9.67
CA HIS A 76 14.02 7.06 -8.45
C HIS A 76 13.15 6.98 -7.17
N CYS A 77 11.94 7.52 -7.19
CA CYS A 77 11.01 7.35 -6.07
C CYS A 77 10.65 5.89 -5.83
N ILE A 78 10.44 5.10 -6.88
CA ILE A 78 10.13 3.67 -6.79
C ILE A 78 11.31 2.89 -6.20
N LYS A 79 12.55 3.17 -6.62
CA LYS A 79 13.75 2.57 -6.03
C LYS A 79 13.87 2.87 -4.54
N LEU A 80 13.70 4.14 -4.14
CA LEU A 80 13.71 4.54 -2.73
C LEU A 80 12.61 3.82 -1.92
N MET A 81 11.42 3.66 -2.49
CA MET A 81 10.37 2.87 -1.85
C MET A 81 10.78 1.40 -1.69
N GLY A 82 11.43 0.82 -2.70
CA GLY A 82 11.94 -0.55 -2.65
C GLY A 82 12.98 -0.74 -1.56
N ASP A 83 13.95 0.17 -1.45
CA ASP A 83 14.98 0.13 -0.41
C ASP A 83 14.39 0.24 1.00
N LEU A 84 13.44 1.15 1.21
CA LEU A 84 12.72 1.29 2.48
C LEU A 84 11.89 0.04 2.81
N THR A 85 11.23 -0.56 1.81
CA THR A 85 10.46 -1.78 1.97
C THR A 85 11.36 -2.94 2.38
N ARG A 86 12.53 -3.08 1.75
CA ARG A 86 13.54 -4.09 2.11
C ARG A 86 14.05 -3.89 3.53
N THR A 87 14.44 -2.67 3.89
CA THR A 87 14.90 -2.34 5.23
C THR A 87 13.88 -2.73 6.30
N LEU A 88 12.58 -2.45 6.06
CA LEU A 88 11.55 -2.86 7.00
C LEU A 88 11.41 -4.39 7.06
N SER A 89 11.48 -5.10 5.94
CA SER A 89 11.41 -6.56 5.94
C SER A 89 12.52 -7.22 6.78
N GLU A 90 13.67 -6.57 6.89
CA GLU A 90 14.80 -7.04 7.72
C GLU A 90 14.60 -6.74 9.21
N THR A 91 13.73 -5.78 9.54
CA THR A 91 13.49 -5.36 10.94
C THR A 91 12.28 -6.02 11.60
N PHE A 92 11.36 -6.55 10.79
CA PHE A 92 10.17 -7.23 11.30
C PHE A 92 10.37 -8.75 11.39
N PRO A 93 9.92 -9.41 12.49
CA PRO A 93 10.02 -10.85 12.63
C PRO A 93 9.19 -11.57 11.54
N ASN A 94 9.64 -12.75 11.15
CA ASN A 94 9.00 -13.62 10.16
C ASN A 94 8.70 -12.92 8.81
N SER A 95 9.51 -11.93 8.45
CA SER A 95 9.34 -11.14 7.22
C SER A 95 10.34 -11.53 6.15
N VAL A 96 10.00 -11.25 4.90
CA VAL A 96 10.87 -11.45 3.73
C VAL A 96 10.57 -10.44 2.64
N ALA A 97 11.60 -9.87 2.02
CA ALA A 97 11.43 -9.08 0.81
C ALA A 97 11.13 -9.99 -0.38
N VAL A 98 10.14 -9.62 -1.19
CA VAL A 98 9.70 -10.37 -2.38
C VAL A 98 9.54 -9.43 -3.57
N TYR A 99 9.72 -9.97 -4.79
CA TYR A 99 9.77 -9.18 -6.03
C TYR A 99 8.71 -9.59 -7.05
N SER A 100 8.02 -10.69 -6.78
CA SER A 100 6.99 -11.24 -7.65
C SER A 100 5.85 -11.85 -6.84
N TRP A 101 4.69 -12.02 -7.47
CA TRP A 101 3.54 -12.62 -6.80
C TRP A 101 3.75 -14.11 -6.44
N PRO A 102 4.41 -14.95 -7.28
CA PRO A 102 4.79 -16.29 -6.85
C PRO A 102 5.66 -16.33 -5.58
N GLU A 103 6.56 -15.35 -5.39
CA GLU A 103 7.34 -15.24 -4.15
C GLU A 103 6.45 -14.82 -2.96
N VAL A 104 5.40 -14.02 -3.18
CA VAL A 104 4.40 -13.72 -2.14
C VAL A 104 3.71 -15.00 -1.68
N GLU A 105 3.26 -15.83 -2.62
CA GLU A 105 2.59 -17.11 -2.32
C GLU A 105 3.52 -18.06 -1.57
N ALA A 106 4.77 -18.20 -2.00
CA ALA A 106 5.78 -19.00 -1.32
C ALA A 106 6.09 -18.48 0.10
N ALA A 107 6.07 -17.16 0.31
CA ALA A 107 6.25 -16.58 1.64
C ALA A 107 5.08 -16.94 2.57
N TRP A 108 3.84 -16.91 2.09
CA TRP A 108 2.68 -17.34 2.87
C TRP A 108 2.72 -18.84 3.22
N GLU A 109 3.17 -19.70 2.29
CA GLU A 109 3.36 -21.12 2.56
C GLU A 109 4.42 -21.39 3.63
N ALA A 110 5.41 -20.51 3.74
CA ALA A 110 6.46 -20.53 4.76
C ALA A 110 6.10 -19.79 6.06
N ASP A 111 4.83 -19.39 6.23
CA ASP A 111 4.33 -18.61 7.38
C ASP A 111 5.13 -17.32 7.61
N ARG A 112 5.46 -16.61 6.50
CA ARG A 112 6.21 -15.36 6.53
C ARG A 112 5.38 -14.21 5.98
N TYR A 113 5.67 -12.99 6.46
CA TYR A 113 5.10 -11.75 5.96
C TYR A 113 5.89 -11.25 4.73
N PRO A 114 5.34 -11.32 3.50
CA PRO A 114 5.98 -10.79 2.31
C PRO A 114 5.94 -9.26 2.29
N TRP A 115 7.09 -8.63 2.06
CA TRP A 115 7.24 -7.21 1.81
C TRP A 115 7.58 -7.00 0.34
N PHE A 116 6.66 -6.43 -0.41
CA PHE A 116 6.70 -6.41 -1.87
C PHE A 116 7.53 -5.23 -2.40
N ILE A 117 8.62 -5.55 -3.09
CA ILE A 117 9.45 -4.58 -3.82
C ILE A 117 8.79 -4.31 -5.17
N VAL A 118 8.20 -3.13 -5.32
CA VAL A 118 7.26 -2.82 -6.42
C VAL A 118 7.91 -2.54 -7.77
N GLU A 119 9.22 -2.29 -7.86
CA GLU A 119 9.86 -1.88 -9.12
C GLU A 119 9.70 -2.92 -10.24
N PRO A 120 10.00 -4.23 -10.06
CA PRO A 120 9.83 -5.21 -11.12
C PRO A 120 8.38 -5.33 -11.60
N PHE A 121 7.43 -5.26 -10.66
CA PHE A 121 6.01 -5.28 -10.96
C PHE A 121 5.60 -4.09 -11.85
N LEU A 122 6.00 -2.87 -11.49
CA LEU A 122 5.64 -1.66 -12.23
C LEU A 122 6.25 -1.65 -13.63
N ARG A 123 7.52 -2.10 -13.79
CA ARG A 123 8.14 -2.23 -15.11
C ARG A 123 7.43 -3.25 -16.00
N ALA A 124 6.88 -4.30 -15.40
CA ALA A 124 6.06 -5.26 -16.14
C ALA A 124 4.67 -4.69 -16.45
N ASP A 125 4.08 -3.93 -15.50
CA ASP A 125 2.76 -3.31 -15.63
C ASP A 125 2.71 -2.23 -16.71
N ASP A 126 3.83 -1.54 -17.00
CA ASP A 126 3.95 -0.54 -18.07
C ASP A 126 3.57 -1.06 -19.47
N LYS A 127 3.56 -2.37 -19.67
CA LYS A 127 3.09 -2.99 -20.91
C LYS A 127 1.57 -3.01 -21.06
N HIS A 128 0.84 -2.73 -19.99
CA HIS A 128 -0.61 -2.70 -20.01
C HIS A 128 -1.14 -1.30 -20.37
N ALA A 129 -2.22 -1.24 -21.14
CA ALA A 129 -2.83 0.03 -21.54
C ALA A 129 -3.35 0.88 -20.37
N ASP A 130 -3.63 0.25 -19.23
CA ASP A 130 -4.14 0.87 -18.01
C ASP A 130 -3.09 0.94 -16.88
N HIS A 131 -1.79 0.98 -17.28
CA HIS A 131 -0.69 1.19 -16.35
C HIS A 131 -0.76 2.56 -15.65
N LEU A 132 -0.01 2.72 -14.57
CA LEU A 132 0.08 4.00 -13.86
C LEU A 132 0.93 5.00 -14.66
N PRO A 133 0.49 6.26 -14.82
CA PRO A 133 1.33 7.27 -15.48
C PRO A 133 2.56 7.62 -14.62
N HIS A 134 3.69 7.88 -15.27
CA HIS A 134 4.93 8.30 -14.63
C HIS A 134 4.86 9.80 -14.28
N SER A 135 4.08 10.13 -13.28
CA SER A 135 3.82 11.51 -12.88
C SER A 135 3.69 11.69 -11.37
N TRP A 136 3.82 12.91 -10.90
CA TRP A 136 3.62 13.28 -9.49
C TRP A 136 2.18 13.12 -8.99
N ALA A 137 1.20 12.94 -9.88
CA ALA A 137 -0.17 12.59 -9.53
C ALA A 137 -0.29 11.17 -8.95
N VAL A 138 0.67 10.29 -9.26
CA VAL A 138 0.77 8.93 -8.72
C VAL A 138 1.59 8.95 -7.43
N SER A 139 1.14 8.19 -6.44
CA SER A 139 1.86 7.97 -5.19
C SER A 139 1.86 6.48 -4.84
N SER A 140 2.56 6.14 -3.76
CA SER A 140 2.55 4.79 -3.22
C SER A 140 1.15 4.23 -2.91
N ASP A 141 0.15 5.09 -2.67
CA ASP A 141 -1.24 4.65 -2.50
C ASP A 141 -1.83 4.12 -3.82
N SER A 142 -1.57 4.83 -4.93
CA SER A 142 -1.98 4.41 -6.28
C SER A 142 -1.24 3.13 -6.70
N ILE A 143 0.04 3.01 -6.37
CA ILE A 143 0.86 1.83 -6.65
C ILE A 143 0.30 0.60 -5.90
N ALA A 144 0.00 0.75 -4.60
CA ALA A 144 -0.61 -0.32 -3.82
C ALA A 144 -1.99 -0.72 -4.36
N ALA A 145 -2.80 0.25 -4.79
CA ALA A 145 -4.10 0.01 -5.41
C ALA A 145 -3.97 -0.75 -6.74
N GLN A 146 -2.97 -0.40 -7.57
CA GLN A 146 -2.71 -1.11 -8.84
C GLN A 146 -2.25 -2.55 -8.58
N LEU A 147 -1.34 -2.77 -7.61
CA LEU A 147 -0.92 -4.11 -7.20
C LEU A 147 -2.12 -4.94 -6.72
N ALA A 148 -2.96 -4.37 -5.86
CA ALA A 148 -4.16 -5.03 -5.36
C ALA A 148 -5.13 -5.37 -6.51
N ALA A 149 -5.34 -4.46 -7.47
CA ALA A 149 -6.21 -4.69 -8.61
C ALA A 149 -5.71 -5.83 -9.50
N ARG A 150 -4.41 -5.87 -9.83
CA ARG A 150 -3.81 -6.92 -10.67
C ARG A 150 -3.92 -8.31 -10.04
N HIS A 151 -3.90 -8.39 -8.72
CA HIS A 151 -3.95 -9.67 -8.00
C HIS A 151 -5.28 -9.95 -7.30
N GLN A 152 -6.34 -9.20 -7.63
CA GLN A 152 -7.68 -9.34 -7.06
C GLN A 152 -7.68 -9.32 -5.51
N ALA A 153 -6.72 -8.60 -4.93
CA ALA A 153 -6.56 -8.40 -3.50
C ALA A 153 -7.43 -7.24 -2.98
N GLU A 154 -7.66 -7.21 -1.69
CA GLU A 154 -8.19 -6.04 -0.98
C GLU A 154 -7.05 -5.07 -0.67
N LEU A 155 -7.37 -3.80 -0.40
CA LEU A 155 -6.37 -2.78 -0.09
C LEU A 155 -6.60 -2.18 1.29
N LEU A 156 -5.56 -2.14 2.11
CA LEU A 156 -5.53 -1.40 3.37
C LEU A 156 -4.43 -0.33 3.32
N LEU A 157 -4.83 0.94 3.35
CA LEU A 157 -3.90 2.06 3.49
C LEU A 157 -3.72 2.42 4.96
N VAL A 158 -2.51 2.34 5.47
CA VAL A 158 -2.14 2.72 6.83
C VAL A 158 -1.43 4.07 6.80
N LYS A 159 -1.99 5.08 7.46
CA LYS A 159 -1.56 6.48 7.40
C LYS A 159 -1.09 7.02 8.75
N ALA A 160 -0.26 8.07 8.73
CA ALA A 160 0.13 8.81 9.93
C ALA A 160 -0.83 9.98 10.25
N CYS A 161 -1.59 10.46 9.26
CA CYS A 161 -2.47 11.61 9.43
C CYS A 161 -3.83 11.21 10.01
N ALA A 162 -4.47 12.15 10.71
CA ALA A 162 -5.84 12.00 11.14
C ALA A 162 -6.78 11.81 9.94
N LEU A 163 -7.70 10.88 10.05
CA LEU A 163 -8.69 10.60 9.04
C LEU A 163 -10.01 11.35 9.35
N PRO A 164 -10.81 11.66 8.32
CA PRO A 164 -12.14 12.22 8.52
C PRO A 164 -13.01 11.32 9.41
N ARG A 165 -13.81 11.92 10.29
CA ARG A 165 -14.69 11.17 11.20
C ARG A 165 -15.89 10.53 10.53
N ARG A 166 -16.19 10.87 9.28
CA ARG A 166 -17.33 10.34 8.50
C ARG A 166 -16.82 9.55 7.31
N PRO A 167 -17.55 8.56 6.83
CA PRO A 167 -17.25 7.91 5.57
C PRO A 167 -17.06 8.94 4.46
N VAL A 168 -15.95 8.84 3.74
CA VAL A 168 -15.62 9.75 2.64
C VAL A 168 -15.20 8.95 1.40
N THR A 169 -15.44 9.52 0.24
CA THR A 169 -15.01 8.92 -1.03
C THR A 169 -13.52 9.08 -1.25
N ALA A 170 -12.94 8.25 -2.12
CA ALA A 170 -11.54 8.39 -2.55
C ALA A 170 -11.25 9.80 -3.10
N THR A 171 -12.19 10.39 -3.84
CA THR A 171 -12.10 11.77 -4.35
C THR A 171 -12.03 12.80 -3.22
N THR A 172 -12.80 12.60 -2.15
CA THR A 172 -12.73 13.49 -0.98
C THR A 172 -11.40 13.36 -0.24
N LEU A 173 -10.86 12.13 -0.12
CA LEU A 173 -9.52 11.91 0.46
C LEU A 173 -8.43 12.56 -0.39
N ALA A 174 -8.52 12.49 -1.72
CA ALA A 174 -7.58 13.15 -2.62
C ALA A 174 -7.64 14.68 -2.49
N ARG A 175 -8.83 15.27 -2.47
CA ARG A 175 -9.00 16.74 -2.24
C ARG A 175 -8.43 17.23 -0.89
N ARG A 176 -8.42 16.36 0.12
CA ARG A 176 -7.84 16.62 1.45
C ARG A 176 -6.36 16.31 1.55
N GLY A 177 -5.71 15.83 0.48
CA GLY A 177 -4.30 15.47 0.47
C GLY A 177 -3.96 14.21 1.28
N VAL A 178 -4.96 13.41 1.67
CA VAL A 178 -4.76 12.14 2.38
C VAL A 178 -4.19 11.08 1.44
N VAL A 179 -4.65 11.09 0.18
CA VAL A 179 -4.14 10.25 -0.91
C VAL A 179 -3.79 11.14 -2.11
N ALA A 180 -2.99 10.64 -3.06
CA ALA A 180 -2.66 11.38 -4.27
C ALA A 180 -3.86 11.50 -5.24
N THR A 181 -3.79 12.46 -6.15
CA THR A 181 -4.90 12.82 -7.05
C THR A 181 -5.29 11.72 -8.03
N TYR A 182 -4.36 10.81 -8.36
CA TYR A 182 -4.62 9.68 -9.25
C TYR A 182 -5.25 8.47 -8.53
N PHE A 183 -5.16 8.38 -7.21
CA PHE A 183 -5.68 7.26 -6.42
C PHE A 183 -7.18 6.96 -6.67
N PRO A 184 -8.10 7.94 -6.75
CA PRO A 184 -9.51 7.67 -7.00
C PRO A 184 -9.76 6.85 -8.27
N LYS A 185 -9.00 7.12 -9.34
CA LYS A 185 -9.12 6.41 -10.62
C LYS A 185 -8.70 4.94 -10.50
N VAL A 186 -7.65 4.66 -9.72
CA VAL A 186 -7.15 3.29 -9.57
C VAL A 186 -8.04 2.46 -8.67
N VAL A 187 -8.49 3.06 -7.57
CA VAL A 187 -9.27 2.34 -6.55
C VAL A 187 -10.67 1.93 -7.02
N GLU A 188 -11.17 2.51 -8.12
CA GLU A 188 -12.41 2.08 -8.77
C GLU A 188 -12.35 0.63 -9.26
N LYS A 189 -11.14 0.12 -9.55
CA LYS A 189 -10.90 -1.27 -9.97
C LYS A 189 -11.02 -2.26 -8.79
N LEU A 190 -11.04 -1.79 -7.55
CA LEU A 190 -11.08 -2.62 -6.35
C LEU A 190 -12.51 -2.85 -5.88
N THR A 191 -12.80 -4.08 -5.46
CA THR A 191 -14.07 -4.41 -4.82
C THR A 191 -14.11 -3.97 -3.37
N HIS A 192 -12.95 -3.95 -2.70
CA HIS A 192 -12.83 -3.56 -1.30
C HIS A 192 -11.52 -2.82 -1.03
N TRP A 193 -11.61 -1.72 -0.31
CA TRP A 193 -10.46 -0.97 0.18
C TRP A 193 -10.81 -0.20 1.45
N GLN A 194 -9.79 0.01 2.27
CA GLN A 194 -9.91 0.72 3.54
C GLN A 194 -8.73 1.66 3.74
N VAL A 195 -8.94 2.65 4.60
CA VAL A 195 -7.88 3.51 5.11
C VAL A 195 -7.98 3.59 6.63
N THR A 196 -6.86 3.39 7.31
CA THR A 196 -6.74 3.54 8.76
C THR A 196 -5.56 4.42 9.12
N ASN A 197 -5.51 4.93 10.33
CA ASN A 197 -4.36 5.68 10.83
C ASN A 197 -3.70 4.97 12.01
N LEU A 198 -2.38 5.11 12.10
CA LEU A 198 -1.55 4.78 13.26
C LEU A 198 -0.81 6.05 13.69
N PRO A 199 -0.57 6.30 14.98
CA PRO A 199 -1.11 5.65 16.16
C PRO A 199 -2.51 6.18 16.53
N GLY A 200 -3.28 5.39 17.29
CA GLY A 200 -4.60 5.78 17.79
C GLY A 200 -5.76 5.53 16.85
N GLY A 201 -5.54 4.86 15.70
CA GLY A 201 -6.59 4.37 14.85
C GLY A 201 -7.24 3.09 15.42
N THR A 202 -8.57 2.99 15.31
CA THR A 202 -9.26 1.72 15.49
C THR A 202 -8.75 0.75 14.41
N LEU A 203 -8.39 -0.47 14.80
CA LEU A 203 -8.06 -1.52 13.84
C LEU A 203 -9.25 -1.74 12.89
N PRO A 204 -9.02 -1.99 11.60
CA PRO A 204 -10.11 -2.23 10.67
C PRO A 204 -10.91 -3.48 11.07
N GLU A 205 -12.24 -3.38 11.01
CA GLU A 205 -13.11 -4.55 10.97
C GLU A 205 -13.05 -5.10 9.53
N ILE A 206 -12.37 -6.22 9.34
CA ILE A 206 -12.21 -6.91 8.06
C ILE A 206 -13.08 -8.15 8.02
#